data_07165aa1db02076c85ed36c0d731ff6a
#
_entry.id   07165aa1db02076c85ed36c0d731ff6a
#
_cell.length_a   1.000
_cell.length_b   1.000
_cell.length_c   1.000
_cell.angle_alpha   90.00
_cell.angle_beta   90.00
_cell.angle_gamma   90.00
#
_symmetry.space_group_name_H-M   'P 1'
#
loop_
_entity.id
_entity.type
_entity.pdbx_description
1 polymer ?
#
loop_
_entity_poly.entity_id
_entity_poly.type
_entity_poly.pdbx_seq_one_letter_code
_entity_poly.pdbx_strand_id
1 'polypeptide(L)'
;MNVLNLKVGEGFDVHALVPSRPLIIGGVQIPHVKGLLGHSDADVLLHAITDALLGGAGLGDIGQHFPDTDPAFKGADSKVLLIKVAQLLQSLGYSVINVDCTVIAQAPKLMPYIKAMCEQIALCLSVPVDRVNVKAKTAEKIGPVGLEQSIEARAVALIYNCLLYTSPSPRDS
;
A
#
# COMPACT_ATOMS: atom_id res chain seq x y z
N MET A 1 31.50 -6.96 9.68
CA MET A 1 30.58 -5.97 9.06
C MET A 1 29.16 -6.39 9.32
N ASN A 2 28.41 -5.61 10.08
CA ASN A 2 26.97 -5.85 10.23
C ASN A 2 26.30 -5.48 8.90
N VAL A 3 25.94 -6.47 8.12
CA VAL A 3 25.13 -6.23 6.92
C VAL A 3 23.72 -5.89 7.40
N LEU A 4 23.35 -4.62 7.31
CA LEU A 4 21.96 -4.22 7.52
C LEU A 4 21.11 -4.95 6.50
N ASN A 5 20.21 -5.81 6.97
CA ASN A 5 19.32 -6.58 6.09
C ASN A 5 18.10 -5.75 5.70
N LEU A 6 18.37 -4.66 5.01
CA LEU A 6 17.37 -3.74 4.45
C LEU A 6 16.91 -4.23 3.10
N LYS A 7 15.62 -4.15 2.84
CA LYS A 7 15.01 -4.45 1.54
C LYS A 7 14.07 -3.33 1.13
N VAL A 8 14.05 -3.06 -0.14
CA VAL A 8 13.14 -2.08 -0.77
C VAL A 8 12.14 -2.84 -1.60
N GLY A 9 10.87 -2.46 -1.50
CA GLY A 9 9.81 -2.90 -2.41
C GLY A 9 9.14 -1.70 -3.06
N GLU A 10 8.70 -1.89 -4.29
CA GLU A 10 7.88 -0.92 -5.05
C GLU A 10 6.56 -1.57 -5.39
N GLY A 11 5.47 -0.81 -5.33
CA GLY A 11 4.14 -1.22 -5.72
C GLY A 11 3.46 -0.17 -6.57
N PHE A 12 2.68 -0.64 -7.51
CA PHE A 12 1.87 0.17 -8.42
C PHE A 12 0.48 -0.44 -8.54
N ASP A 13 -0.54 0.42 -8.54
CA ASP A 13 -1.89 -0.01 -8.85
C ASP A 13 -2.66 1.07 -9.60
N VAL A 14 -3.67 0.66 -10.36
CA VAL A 14 -4.56 1.54 -11.13
C VAL A 14 -5.97 0.98 -11.16
N HIS A 15 -6.95 1.84 -10.89
CA HIS A 15 -8.36 1.49 -10.98
C HIS A 15 -9.14 2.48 -11.83
N ALA A 16 -10.13 1.98 -12.57
CA ALA A 16 -11.06 2.82 -13.32
C ALA A 16 -11.92 3.64 -12.36
N LEU A 17 -12.15 4.91 -12.72
CA LEU A 17 -13.00 5.84 -11.98
C LEU A 17 -14.38 5.87 -12.62
N VAL A 18 -15.40 5.34 -11.90
CA VAL A 18 -16.75 5.12 -12.42
C VAL A 18 -17.81 5.77 -11.54
N PRO A 19 -18.99 6.14 -12.10
CA PRO A 19 -20.11 6.65 -11.31
C PRO A 19 -20.65 5.64 -10.30
N SER A 20 -21.36 6.13 -9.29
CA SER A 20 -22.15 5.32 -8.34
C SER A 20 -21.36 4.34 -7.47
N ARG A 21 -20.08 4.61 -7.29
CA ARG A 21 -19.25 3.90 -6.30
C ARG A 21 -18.67 4.89 -5.29
N PRO A 22 -18.46 4.48 -4.03
CA PRO A 22 -17.71 5.30 -3.08
C PRO A 22 -16.25 5.43 -3.53
N LEU A 23 -15.66 6.59 -3.33
CA LEU A 23 -14.23 6.81 -3.53
C LEU A 23 -13.51 6.59 -2.21
N ILE A 24 -12.70 5.54 -2.12
CA ILE A 24 -11.89 5.22 -0.94
C ILE A 24 -10.43 5.20 -1.38
N ILE A 25 -9.59 6.01 -0.72
CA ILE A 25 -8.14 6.09 -0.99
C ILE A 25 -7.40 6.20 0.34
N GLY A 26 -6.44 5.31 0.58
CA GLY A 26 -5.66 5.27 1.81
C GLY A 26 -6.51 4.99 3.05
N GLY A 27 -7.57 4.21 2.90
CA GLY A 27 -8.53 3.89 3.96
C GLY A 27 -9.48 5.04 4.32
N VAL A 28 -9.51 6.12 3.53
CA VAL A 28 -10.33 7.31 3.75
C VAL A 28 -11.39 7.42 2.65
N GLN A 29 -12.66 7.52 3.05
CA GLN A 29 -13.74 7.81 2.11
C GLN A 29 -13.75 9.30 1.76
N ILE A 30 -13.70 9.59 0.47
CA ILE A 30 -13.59 10.95 -0.07
C ILE A 30 -14.89 11.29 -0.80
N PRO A 31 -15.57 12.40 -0.48
CA PRO A 31 -16.75 12.84 -1.21
C PRO A 31 -16.42 13.12 -2.68
N HIS A 32 -17.03 12.37 -3.57
CA HIS A 32 -16.87 12.53 -5.02
C HIS A 32 -18.03 11.85 -5.75
N VAL A 33 -18.34 12.29 -6.98
CA VAL A 33 -19.42 11.74 -7.81
C VAL A 33 -19.08 10.40 -8.44
N LYS A 34 -17.79 10.05 -8.46
CA LYS A 34 -17.26 8.78 -8.97
C LYS A 34 -16.45 8.10 -7.87
N GLY A 35 -16.32 6.78 -7.97
CA GLY A 35 -15.41 5.99 -7.13
C GLY A 35 -14.66 4.94 -7.95
N LEU A 36 -13.77 4.23 -7.31
CA LEU A 36 -12.90 3.26 -8.00
C LEU A 36 -13.63 1.92 -8.20
N LEU A 37 -13.43 1.33 -9.36
CA LEU A 37 -13.99 0.03 -9.74
C LEU A 37 -12.99 -1.08 -9.44
N GLY A 38 -13.40 -2.08 -8.68
CA GLY A 38 -12.61 -3.27 -8.39
C GLY A 38 -13.42 -4.33 -7.66
N HIS A 39 -12.79 -5.49 -7.42
CA HIS A 39 -13.39 -6.61 -6.72
C HIS A 39 -13.58 -6.34 -5.22
N SER A 40 -12.62 -5.65 -4.60
CA SER A 40 -12.65 -5.12 -3.23
C SER A 40 -13.31 -3.73 -3.17
N ASP A 41 -12.96 -2.93 -2.17
CA ASP A 41 -13.27 -1.49 -2.12
C ASP A 41 -12.44 -0.68 -3.15
N ALA A 42 -11.52 -1.32 -3.86
CA ALA A 42 -10.64 -0.74 -4.88
C ALA A 42 -9.77 0.42 -4.38
N ASP A 43 -9.31 0.36 -3.12
CA ASP A 43 -8.37 1.34 -2.58
C ASP A 43 -7.00 1.20 -3.25
N VAL A 44 -6.81 1.96 -4.32
CA VAL A 44 -5.62 1.94 -5.16
C VAL A 44 -4.32 2.22 -4.39
N LEU A 45 -4.39 3.04 -3.33
CA LEU A 45 -3.21 3.37 -2.53
C LEU A 45 -2.84 2.22 -1.58
N LEU A 46 -3.81 1.63 -0.90
CA LEU A 46 -3.55 0.49 -0.02
C LEU A 46 -3.09 -0.74 -0.81
N HIS A 47 -3.59 -0.94 -2.04
CA HIS A 47 -3.11 -2.01 -2.92
C HIS A 47 -1.64 -1.80 -3.33
N ALA A 48 -1.27 -0.58 -3.73
CA ALA A 48 0.13 -0.26 -4.06
C ALA A 48 1.07 -0.46 -2.86
N ILE A 49 0.64 -0.08 -1.64
CA ILE A 49 1.43 -0.31 -0.42
C ILE A 49 1.56 -1.81 -0.14
N THR A 50 0.49 -2.57 -0.30
CA THR A 50 0.48 -4.03 -0.11
C THR A 50 1.48 -4.70 -1.04
N ASP A 51 1.50 -4.33 -2.31
CA ASP A 51 2.45 -4.84 -3.30
C ASP A 51 3.89 -4.45 -2.98
N ALA A 52 4.12 -3.21 -2.53
CA ALA A 52 5.45 -2.76 -2.12
C ALA A 52 6.00 -3.60 -0.95
N LEU A 53 5.17 -3.92 0.01
CA LEU A 53 5.55 -4.73 1.18
C LEU A 53 5.83 -6.18 0.78
N LEU A 54 4.93 -6.80 0.02
CA LEU A 54 5.09 -8.17 -0.46
C LEU A 54 6.33 -8.31 -1.35
N GLY A 55 6.50 -7.39 -2.31
CA GLY A 55 7.65 -7.36 -3.22
C GLY A 55 8.97 -7.19 -2.47
N GLY A 56 9.05 -6.28 -1.49
CA GLY A 56 10.22 -6.07 -0.65
C GLY A 56 10.59 -7.32 0.15
N ALA A 57 9.63 -8.09 0.61
CA ALA A 57 9.84 -9.36 1.30
C ALA A 57 10.12 -10.54 0.34
N GLY A 58 9.93 -10.37 -0.97
CA GLY A 58 10.08 -11.43 -1.96
C GLY A 58 8.92 -12.43 -1.96
N LEU A 59 7.70 -11.96 -1.61
CA LEU A 59 6.51 -12.78 -1.43
C LEU A 59 5.50 -12.67 -2.59
N GLY A 60 5.90 -12.11 -3.74
CA GLY A 60 5.03 -11.91 -4.89
C GLY A 60 4.20 -10.64 -4.78
N ASP A 61 2.92 -10.73 -5.11
CA ASP A 61 1.99 -9.61 -5.22
C ASP A 61 0.65 -9.87 -4.52
N ILE A 62 -0.20 -8.84 -4.45
CA ILE A 62 -1.52 -8.90 -3.81
C ILE A 62 -2.44 -9.95 -4.47
N GLY A 63 -2.37 -10.13 -5.78
CA GLY A 63 -3.20 -11.07 -6.52
C GLY A 63 -2.91 -12.54 -6.17
N GLN A 64 -1.67 -12.86 -5.80
CA GLN A 64 -1.29 -14.20 -5.35
C GLN A 64 -1.82 -14.51 -3.95
N HIS A 65 -1.90 -13.51 -3.06
CA HIS A 65 -2.36 -13.68 -1.68
C HIS A 65 -3.88 -13.54 -1.53
N PHE A 66 -4.51 -12.71 -2.37
CA PHE A 66 -5.93 -12.36 -2.31
C PHE A 66 -6.55 -12.36 -3.72
N PRO A 67 -6.66 -13.54 -4.36
CA PRO A 67 -7.11 -13.63 -5.76
C PRO A 67 -8.55 -13.12 -5.93
N ASP A 68 -8.79 -12.35 -6.97
CA ASP A 68 -10.12 -11.82 -7.35
C ASP A 68 -11.14 -12.93 -7.65
N THR A 69 -10.67 -14.14 -7.90
CA THR A 69 -11.52 -15.33 -8.10
C THR A 69 -12.07 -15.91 -6.81
N ASP A 70 -11.52 -15.53 -5.65
CA ASP A 70 -11.99 -16.01 -4.36
C ASP A 70 -13.14 -15.14 -3.83
N PRO A 71 -14.37 -15.71 -3.69
CA PRO A 71 -15.53 -14.99 -3.17
C PRO A 71 -15.32 -14.38 -1.76
N ALA A 72 -14.38 -14.94 -0.99
CA ALA A 72 -14.07 -14.46 0.36
C ALA A 72 -13.52 -13.01 0.37
N PHE A 73 -12.97 -12.54 -0.74
CA PHE A 73 -12.40 -11.19 -0.86
C PHE A 73 -13.31 -10.21 -1.61
N LYS A 74 -14.49 -10.67 -2.06
CA LYS A 74 -15.47 -9.79 -2.73
C LYS A 74 -15.96 -8.70 -1.77
N GLY A 75 -15.74 -7.44 -2.14
CA GLY A 75 -16.08 -6.29 -1.31
C GLY A 75 -15.20 -6.13 -0.07
N ALA A 76 -14.05 -6.80 -0.01
CA ALA A 76 -13.14 -6.72 1.13
C ALA A 76 -12.65 -5.28 1.35
N ASP A 77 -12.55 -4.89 2.62
CA ASP A 77 -11.89 -3.67 3.05
C ASP A 77 -10.37 -3.84 2.88
N SER A 78 -9.76 -3.04 2.02
CA SER A 78 -8.31 -3.11 1.73
C SER A 78 -7.44 -2.84 2.97
N LYS A 79 -7.96 -2.18 4.00
CA LYS A 79 -7.27 -2.06 5.29
C LYS A 79 -7.06 -3.43 5.93
N VAL A 80 -8.06 -4.31 5.87
CA VAL A 80 -7.95 -5.67 6.41
C VAL A 80 -6.90 -6.47 5.65
N LEU A 81 -6.82 -6.31 4.33
CA LEU A 81 -5.80 -6.97 3.50
C LEU A 81 -4.40 -6.47 3.86
N LEU A 82 -4.23 -5.17 3.99
CA LEU A 82 -2.95 -4.56 4.38
C LEU A 82 -2.51 -5.00 5.79
N ILE A 83 -3.43 -5.06 6.76
CA ILE A 83 -3.14 -5.56 8.12
C ILE A 83 -2.67 -7.02 8.08
N LYS A 84 -3.33 -7.89 7.29
CA LYS A 84 -2.91 -9.29 7.13
C LYS A 84 -1.49 -9.40 6.57
N VAL A 85 -1.14 -8.57 5.58
CA VAL A 85 0.21 -8.55 5.01
C VAL A 85 1.23 -8.03 6.03
N ALA A 86 0.91 -6.97 6.78
CA ALA A 86 1.78 -6.48 7.85
C ALA A 86 2.06 -7.56 8.92
N GLN A 87 1.02 -8.31 9.32
CA GLN A 87 1.15 -9.43 10.26
C GLN A 87 1.98 -10.59 9.66
N LEU A 88 1.80 -10.91 8.39
CA LEU A 88 2.62 -11.91 7.69
C LEU A 88 4.10 -11.50 7.70
N LEU A 89 4.41 -10.25 7.33
CA LEU A 89 5.78 -9.74 7.35
C LEU A 89 6.38 -9.84 8.76
N GLN A 90 5.63 -9.43 9.78
CA GLN A 90 6.06 -9.51 11.18
C GLN A 90 6.36 -10.97 11.59
N SER A 91 5.53 -11.94 11.20
CA SER A 91 5.75 -13.37 11.49
C SER A 91 7.00 -13.93 10.83
N LEU A 92 7.43 -13.32 9.71
CA LEU A 92 8.67 -13.66 8.99
C LEU A 92 9.88 -12.85 9.48
N GLY A 93 9.71 -12.06 10.54
CA GLY A 93 10.78 -11.26 11.14
C GLY A 93 11.06 -9.92 10.45
N TYR A 94 10.20 -9.49 9.54
CA TYR A 94 10.31 -8.17 8.91
C TYR A 94 9.63 -7.09 9.75
N SER A 95 10.25 -5.91 9.77
CA SER A 95 9.67 -4.67 10.29
C SER A 95 9.63 -3.62 9.20
N VAL A 96 8.53 -2.87 9.13
CA VAL A 96 8.39 -1.74 8.21
C VAL A 96 9.14 -0.54 8.78
N ILE A 97 10.07 0.03 8.02
CA ILE A 97 10.83 1.21 8.43
C ILE A 97 10.08 2.47 8.02
N ASN A 98 9.72 2.57 6.73
CA ASN A 98 8.90 3.68 6.23
C ASN A 98 8.23 3.29 4.91
N VAL A 99 7.20 4.07 4.56
CA VAL A 99 6.49 3.99 3.29
C VAL A 99 6.36 5.39 2.72
N ASP A 100 6.74 5.55 1.44
CA ASP A 100 6.53 6.78 0.67
C ASP A 100 5.64 6.50 -0.54
N CYS A 101 4.56 7.26 -0.66
CA CYS A 101 3.51 6.99 -1.63
C CYS A 101 3.21 8.22 -2.49
N THR A 102 2.74 7.97 -3.71
CA THR A 102 2.23 9.02 -4.60
C THR A 102 0.90 8.56 -5.20
N VAL A 103 -0.17 9.32 -4.99
CA VAL A 103 -1.44 9.14 -5.67
C VAL A 103 -1.53 10.13 -6.83
N ILE A 104 -1.85 9.64 -8.02
CA ILE A 104 -2.02 10.45 -9.22
C ILE A 104 -3.52 10.48 -9.54
N ALA A 105 -4.15 11.64 -9.35
CA ALA A 105 -5.57 11.85 -9.57
C ALA A 105 -5.81 13.27 -10.11
N GLN A 106 -6.55 13.39 -11.20
CA GLN A 106 -6.94 14.70 -11.74
C GLN A 106 -7.99 15.38 -10.86
N ALA A 107 -8.93 14.60 -10.32
CA ALA A 107 -9.96 14.99 -9.37
C ALA A 107 -10.35 13.78 -8.50
N PRO A 108 -10.87 14.00 -7.26
CA PRO A 108 -10.99 15.27 -6.54
C PRO A 108 -9.64 15.76 -6.01
N LYS A 109 -9.63 16.95 -5.37
CA LYS A 109 -8.45 17.47 -4.68
C LYS A 109 -8.19 16.64 -3.41
N LEU A 110 -7.04 15.96 -3.33
CA LEU A 110 -6.72 15.02 -2.26
C LEU A 110 -6.03 15.66 -1.04
N MET A 111 -5.48 16.87 -1.19
CA MET A 111 -4.74 17.57 -0.14
C MET A 111 -5.43 17.56 1.24
N PRO A 112 -6.75 17.83 1.35
CA PRO A 112 -7.43 17.85 2.66
C PRO A 112 -7.44 16.48 3.37
N TYR A 113 -7.23 15.38 2.65
CA TYR A 113 -7.36 14.01 3.16
C TYR A 113 -6.02 13.33 3.44
N ILE A 114 -4.89 13.92 3.01
CA ILE A 114 -3.55 13.33 3.12
C ILE A 114 -3.21 12.94 4.56
N LYS A 115 -3.48 13.83 5.52
CA LYS A 115 -3.20 13.55 6.94
C LYS A 115 -3.97 12.31 7.43
N ALA A 116 -5.26 12.23 7.12
CA ALA A 116 -6.09 11.09 7.51
C ALA A 116 -5.63 9.78 6.83
N MET A 117 -5.20 9.84 5.57
CA MET A 117 -4.60 8.69 4.87
C MET A 117 -3.33 8.21 5.60
N CYS A 118 -2.41 9.10 5.93
CA CYS A 118 -1.19 8.75 6.66
C CYS A 118 -1.51 8.09 8.01
N GLU A 119 -2.49 8.62 8.76
CA GLU A 119 -2.94 8.06 10.03
C GLU A 119 -3.54 6.65 9.86
N GLN A 120 -4.40 6.43 8.86
CA GLN A 120 -4.98 5.11 8.59
C GLN A 120 -3.93 4.09 8.16
N ILE A 121 -3.02 4.46 7.27
CA ILE A 121 -1.93 3.58 6.83
C ILE A 121 -1.01 3.22 8.00
N ALA A 122 -0.63 4.20 8.83
CA ALA A 122 0.21 3.97 10.00
C ALA A 122 -0.44 2.99 10.99
N LEU A 123 -1.76 3.12 11.21
CA LEU A 123 -2.53 2.18 12.03
C LEU A 123 -2.50 0.76 11.44
N CYS A 124 -2.75 0.61 10.14
CA CYS A 124 -2.73 -0.71 9.47
C CYS A 124 -1.36 -1.39 9.56
N LEU A 125 -0.28 -0.60 9.47
CA LEU A 125 1.10 -1.10 9.51
C LEU A 125 1.65 -1.22 10.93
N SER A 126 0.93 -0.73 11.95
CA SER A 126 1.41 -0.65 13.34
C SER A 126 2.74 0.11 13.47
N VAL A 127 2.88 1.22 12.76
CA VAL A 127 4.05 2.10 12.78
C VAL A 127 3.68 3.52 13.22
N PRO A 128 4.63 4.32 13.74
CA PRO A 128 4.40 5.74 13.96
C PRO A 128 4.02 6.47 12.66
N VAL A 129 3.17 7.50 12.75
CA VAL A 129 2.65 8.23 11.57
C VAL A 129 3.76 8.93 10.77
N ASP A 130 4.85 9.32 11.40
CA ASP A 130 6.03 9.93 10.75
C ASP A 130 6.82 8.96 9.85
N ARG A 131 6.47 7.66 9.88
CA ARG A 131 6.99 6.63 8.98
C ARG A 131 6.20 6.51 7.68
N VAL A 132 5.11 7.25 7.54
CA VAL A 132 4.22 7.20 6.37
C VAL A 132 4.16 8.58 5.72
N ASN A 133 4.46 8.64 4.43
CA ASN A 133 4.31 9.85 3.63
C ASN A 133 3.40 9.59 2.42
N VAL A 134 2.46 10.47 2.17
CA VAL A 134 1.57 10.43 1.00
C VAL A 134 1.65 11.76 0.26
N LYS A 135 1.93 11.70 -1.03
CA LYS A 135 1.92 12.82 -1.97
C LYS A 135 0.76 12.66 -2.94
N ALA A 136 0.13 13.76 -3.30
CA ALA A 136 -0.89 13.79 -4.36
C ALA A 136 -0.40 14.62 -5.54
N LYS A 137 -0.61 14.11 -6.75
CA LYS A 137 -0.25 14.77 -8.01
C LYS A 137 -1.44 14.73 -8.95
N THR A 138 -1.56 15.76 -9.79
CA THR A 138 -2.40 15.71 -11.00
C THR A 138 -1.64 15.03 -12.12
N ALA A 139 -2.37 14.59 -13.16
CA ALA A 139 -1.78 14.11 -14.42
C ALA A 139 -1.70 15.23 -15.47
N GLU A 140 -1.83 16.50 -15.07
CA GLU A 140 -1.77 17.68 -15.95
C GLU A 140 -2.71 17.55 -17.17
N LYS A 141 -3.87 16.92 -16.99
CA LYS A 141 -4.89 16.63 -18.02
C LYS A 141 -4.39 15.69 -19.13
N ILE A 142 -3.36 14.92 -18.88
CA ILE A 142 -2.76 13.96 -19.83
C ILE A 142 -3.19 12.54 -19.49
N GLY A 143 -3.53 11.76 -20.52
CA GLY A 143 -3.85 10.35 -20.41
C GLY A 143 -5.15 10.04 -19.64
N PRO A 144 -5.41 8.77 -19.33
CA PRO A 144 -6.65 8.33 -18.67
C PRO A 144 -6.88 8.99 -17.31
N VAL A 145 -5.82 9.17 -16.51
CA VAL A 145 -5.91 9.88 -15.22
C VAL A 145 -6.28 11.34 -15.45
N GLY A 146 -5.63 12.02 -16.41
CA GLY A 146 -5.92 13.41 -16.75
C GLY A 146 -7.31 13.65 -17.31
N LEU A 147 -7.93 12.61 -17.89
CA LEU A 147 -9.31 12.60 -18.37
C LEU A 147 -10.32 12.12 -17.33
N GLU A 148 -9.91 11.93 -16.08
CA GLU A 148 -10.75 11.44 -14.97
C GLU A 148 -11.41 10.07 -15.27
N GLN A 149 -10.67 9.18 -15.93
CA GLN A 149 -11.08 7.81 -16.25
C GLN A 149 -10.46 6.79 -15.29
N SER A 150 -9.38 7.15 -14.61
CA SER A 150 -8.69 6.31 -13.63
C SER A 150 -8.00 7.14 -12.55
N ILE A 151 -7.62 6.46 -11.47
CA ILE A 151 -6.66 6.95 -10.46
C ILE A 151 -5.56 5.91 -10.35
N GLU A 152 -4.32 6.37 -10.21
CA GLU A 152 -3.13 5.54 -10.03
C GLU A 152 -2.48 5.83 -8.68
N ALA A 153 -1.80 4.82 -8.14
CA ALA A 153 -0.95 5.00 -6.97
C ALA A 153 0.36 4.24 -7.12
N ARG A 154 1.40 4.80 -6.53
CA ARG A 154 2.72 4.18 -6.37
C ARG A 154 3.12 4.22 -4.91
N ALA A 155 3.79 3.17 -4.45
CA ALA A 155 4.35 3.10 -3.12
C ALA A 155 5.76 2.52 -3.17
N VAL A 156 6.63 3.04 -2.31
CA VAL A 156 7.92 2.46 -2.01
C VAL A 156 7.95 2.17 -0.53
N ALA A 157 8.32 0.94 -0.16
CA ALA A 157 8.48 0.52 1.23
C ALA A 157 9.92 0.15 1.51
N LEU A 158 10.45 0.61 2.63
CA LEU A 158 11.70 0.12 3.20
C LEU A 158 11.36 -0.79 4.38
N ILE A 159 11.86 -2.02 4.33
CA ILE A 159 11.67 -3.02 5.37
C ILE A 159 13.02 -3.55 5.86
N TYR A 160 13.02 -4.05 7.09
CA TYR A 160 14.19 -4.61 7.75
C TYR A 160 13.87 -6.01 8.27
N ASN A 161 14.74 -7.00 8.03
CA ASN A 161 14.61 -8.32 8.61
C ASN A 161 15.59 -8.50 9.77
N CYS A 162 15.04 -8.66 10.98
CA CYS A 162 15.84 -8.82 12.19
C CYS A 162 16.23 -10.28 12.51
N LEU A 163 15.61 -11.28 11.86
CA LEU A 163 15.84 -12.70 12.17
C LEU A 163 17.14 -13.28 11.56
N LEU A 164 17.77 -12.59 10.61
CA LEU A 164 19.00 -13.07 9.98
C LEU A 164 20.28 -12.76 10.77
N TYR A 165 20.14 -12.29 12.01
CA TYR A 165 21.27 -12.04 12.90
C TYR A 165 21.35 -13.11 14.00
N THR A 166 21.56 -14.37 13.62
CA THR A 166 22.19 -15.33 14.52
C THR A 166 23.70 -15.23 14.28
N SER A 167 24.40 -14.55 15.17
CA SER A 167 25.85 -14.67 15.31
C SER A 167 26.19 -16.16 15.32
N PRO A 168 27.15 -16.63 14.49
CA PRO A 168 27.72 -17.94 14.73
C PRO A 168 28.32 -17.90 16.12
N SER A 169 27.85 -18.77 17.01
CA SER A 169 28.48 -19.03 18.28
C SER A 169 29.97 -19.37 17.99
N PRO A 170 30.93 -18.77 18.70
CA PRO A 170 32.29 -19.26 18.63
C PRO A 170 32.24 -20.70 19.15
N ARG A 171 32.30 -21.67 18.26
CA ARG A 171 32.60 -23.04 18.65
C ARG A 171 34.08 -23.14 18.89
N ASP A 172 34.35 -23.52 20.11
CA ASP A 172 35.59 -24.00 20.70
C ASP A 172 36.58 -24.52 19.69
N SER A 173 37.75 -23.91 19.73
CA SER A 173 39.02 -24.52 19.38
C SER A 173 39.51 -25.37 20.51
#